data_4743caac46982209ea6468ced58069c7
#
_entry.id   4743caac46982209ea6468ced58069c7
#
_cell.length_a   1.000
_cell.length_b   1.000
_cell.length_c   1.000
_cell.angle_alpha   90.00
_cell.angle_beta   90.00
_cell.angle_gamma   90.00
#
_symmetry.space_group_name_H-M   'P 1'
#
loop_
_entity.id
_entity.type
_entity.pdbx_description
1 polymer ?
#
loop_
_entity_poly.entity_id
_entity_poly.type
_entity_poly.pdbx_seq_one_letter_code
_entity_poly.pdbx_strand_id
1 'polypeptide(L)'
;IIHHNNFIGGRYSVLSEVGMVPAELMGLSSNHFRQFNSLIKNKRFLNALIMNVAATRNFIKKKKFNSVIINYDEKSDNLFKWYQQLIAESLGKKNTGLLPIISNMPKDNHSVMQLYLDGFKNNFFTFFYVNENKTNKIKNKNLLPSQKFLKNKKISNIIFFQKKATENVFVKKNIPFRSFEIKKR
;
A
#
# COMPACT_ATOMS: atom_id res chain seq x y z
N ILE A 1 28.68 -2.96 22.17
CA ILE A 1 27.69 -1.89 22.35
C ILE A 1 27.52 -1.20 20.99
N ILE A 2 26.29 -1.11 20.52
CA ILE A 2 25.96 -0.37 19.30
C ILE A 2 25.25 0.91 19.72
N HIS A 3 25.83 2.05 19.38
CA HIS A 3 25.28 3.35 19.73
C HIS A 3 24.14 3.71 18.77
N HIS A 4 23.06 4.24 19.33
CA HIS A 4 21.94 4.80 18.59
C HIS A 4 21.84 6.30 18.83
N ASN A 5 21.53 7.07 17.79
CA ASN A 5 21.40 8.50 17.89
C ASN A 5 20.12 8.88 18.66
N ASN A 6 20.27 9.58 19.79
CA ASN A 6 19.18 9.97 20.68
C ASN A 6 18.12 10.88 20.03
N PHE A 7 18.44 11.53 18.90
CA PHE A 7 17.51 12.38 18.17
C PHE A 7 16.61 11.61 17.18
N ILE A 8 16.86 10.31 16.98
CA ILE A 8 16.04 9.46 16.10
C ILE A 8 14.98 8.79 16.96
N GLY A 9 13.73 9.30 16.87
CA GLY A 9 12.59 8.69 17.54
C GLY A 9 12.22 7.33 16.95
N GLY A 10 11.59 6.46 17.74
CA GLY A 10 11.28 5.06 17.39
C GLY A 10 10.64 4.87 16.01
N ARG A 11 9.69 5.73 15.63
CA ARG A 11 9.02 5.66 14.31
C ARG A 11 9.95 5.81 13.12
N TYR A 12 11.07 6.51 13.29
CA TYR A 12 12.02 6.81 12.22
C TYR A 12 13.28 5.94 12.27
N SER A 13 13.38 5.05 13.25
CA SER A 13 14.58 4.27 13.53
C SER A 13 14.71 2.98 12.70
N VAL A 14 13.72 2.64 11.89
CA VAL A 14 13.73 1.38 11.10
C VAL A 14 14.93 1.29 10.12
N LEU A 15 15.42 2.42 9.63
CA LEU A 15 16.59 2.49 8.75
C LEU A 15 17.89 2.89 9.50
N SER A 16 17.83 2.99 10.82
CA SER A 16 19.00 3.15 11.69
C SER A 16 19.47 1.80 12.23
N GLU A 17 20.37 1.83 13.20
CA GLU A 17 20.91 0.63 13.86
C GLU A 17 19.80 -0.26 14.43
N VAL A 18 18.71 0.35 14.94
CA VAL A 18 17.58 -0.37 15.54
C VAL A 18 16.93 -1.36 14.59
N GLY A 19 16.74 -1.00 13.32
CA GLY A 19 16.18 -1.90 12.31
C GLY A 19 17.24 -2.63 11.51
N MET A 20 18.43 -2.04 11.29
CA MET A 20 19.45 -2.62 10.40
C MET A 20 20.25 -3.73 11.09
N VAL A 21 20.48 -3.67 12.40
CA VAL A 21 21.15 -4.76 13.12
C VAL A 21 20.35 -6.07 13.04
N PRO A 22 19.06 -6.11 13.42
CA PRO A 22 18.31 -7.34 13.23
C PRO A 22 18.18 -7.76 11.75
N ALA A 23 18.13 -6.83 10.80
CA ALA A 23 18.13 -7.16 9.38
C ALA A 23 19.40 -7.90 8.95
N GLU A 24 20.59 -7.41 9.35
CA GLU A 24 21.87 -8.08 9.07
C GLU A 24 21.95 -9.44 9.77
N LEU A 25 21.46 -9.57 11.01
CA LEU A 25 21.41 -10.87 11.69
C LEU A 25 20.50 -11.89 10.99
N MET A 26 19.47 -11.42 10.28
CA MET A 26 18.62 -12.26 9.43
C MET A 26 19.20 -12.51 8.03
N GLY A 27 20.42 -12.06 7.74
CA GLY A 27 21.06 -12.20 6.43
C GLY A 27 20.57 -11.22 5.36
N LEU A 28 19.88 -10.15 5.74
CA LEU A 28 19.44 -9.08 4.83
C LEU A 28 20.53 -8.02 4.76
N SER A 29 20.84 -7.53 3.55
CA SER A 29 21.84 -6.47 3.37
C SER A 29 21.28 -5.10 3.71
N SER A 30 21.82 -4.45 4.73
CA SER A 30 21.46 -3.07 5.11
C SER A 30 21.73 -2.07 3.98
N ASN A 31 22.71 -2.33 3.12
CA ASN A 31 23.01 -1.50 1.97
C ASN A 31 21.85 -1.43 0.96
N HIS A 32 21.08 -2.50 0.78
CA HIS A 32 19.89 -2.49 -0.07
C HIS A 32 18.80 -1.56 0.50
N PHE A 33 18.64 -1.49 1.81
CA PHE A 33 17.66 -0.59 2.45
C PHE A 33 18.09 0.88 2.40
N ARG A 34 19.40 1.17 2.29
CA ARG A 34 19.94 2.54 2.25
C ARG A 34 19.97 3.17 0.85
N GLN A 35 19.53 2.47 -0.19
CA GLN A 35 19.55 2.98 -1.58
C GLN A 35 18.55 4.13 -1.84
N PHE A 36 17.71 4.48 -0.89
CA PHE A 36 16.75 5.60 -1.02
C PHE A 36 17.41 6.96 -1.26
N ASN A 37 18.69 7.14 -0.92
CA ASN A 37 19.43 8.36 -1.22
C ASN A 37 19.45 8.70 -2.72
N SER A 38 19.41 7.71 -3.60
CA SER A 38 19.31 7.92 -5.05
C SER A 38 17.96 8.48 -5.48
N LEU A 39 16.88 8.11 -4.78
CA LEU A 39 15.53 8.61 -5.06
C LEU A 39 15.39 10.10 -4.71
N ILE A 40 16.03 10.57 -3.64
CA ILE A 40 16.00 11.98 -3.22
C ILE A 40 16.64 12.88 -4.27
N LYS A 41 17.63 12.37 -5.02
CA LYS A 41 18.28 13.08 -6.13
C LYS A 41 17.44 13.09 -7.42
N ASN A 42 16.41 12.27 -7.50
CA ASN A 42 15.58 12.14 -8.68
C ASN A 42 14.45 13.19 -8.66
N LYS A 43 14.57 14.24 -9.48
CA LYS A 43 13.58 15.33 -9.57
C LYS A 43 12.16 14.83 -9.88
N ARG A 44 12.01 13.82 -10.75
CA ARG A 44 10.70 13.24 -11.08
C ARG A 44 10.06 12.59 -9.86
N PHE A 45 10.84 11.84 -9.09
CA PHE A 45 10.37 11.22 -7.85
C PHE A 45 9.96 12.29 -6.83
N LEU A 46 10.79 13.32 -6.60
CA LEU A 46 10.47 14.41 -5.67
C LEU A 46 9.20 15.16 -6.08
N ASN A 47 9.04 15.49 -7.36
CA ASN A 47 7.82 16.13 -7.83
C ASN A 47 6.58 15.26 -7.61
N ALA A 48 6.66 13.97 -7.90
CA ALA A 48 5.57 13.02 -7.61
C ALA A 48 5.24 12.96 -6.12
N LEU A 49 6.24 12.96 -5.25
CA LEU A 49 6.06 12.97 -3.80
C LEU A 49 5.37 14.26 -3.34
N ILE A 50 5.84 15.44 -3.80
CA ILE A 50 5.24 16.74 -3.48
C ILE A 50 3.77 16.77 -3.92
N MET A 51 3.46 16.33 -5.13
CA MET A 51 2.10 16.27 -5.64
C MET A 51 1.20 15.35 -4.79
N ASN A 52 1.71 14.20 -4.37
CA ASN A 52 0.97 13.29 -3.49
C ASN A 52 0.69 13.90 -2.11
N VAL A 53 1.66 14.59 -1.53
CA VAL A 53 1.49 15.29 -0.24
C VAL A 53 0.48 16.43 -0.39
N ALA A 54 0.58 17.23 -1.45
CA ALA A 54 -0.34 18.33 -1.73
C ALA A 54 -1.79 17.82 -1.92
N ALA A 55 -1.97 16.74 -2.67
CA ALA A 55 -3.28 16.09 -2.85
C ALA A 55 -3.86 15.59 -1.52
N THR A 56 -3.04 14.93 -0.69
CA THR A 56 -3.46 14.46 0.63
C THR A 56 -3.89 15.63 1.53
N ARG A 57 -3.12 16.72 1.55
CA ARG A 57 -3.48 17.95 2.28
C ARG A 57 -4.79 18.55 1.79
N ASN A 58 -5.03 18.55 0.48
CA ASN A 58 -6.30 19.02 -0.09
C ASN A 58 -7.48 18.13 0.34
N PHE A 59 -7.30 16.80 0.42
CA PHE A 59 -8.33 15.90 0.94
C PHE A 59 -8.64 16.19 2.41
N ILE A 60 -7.65 16.41 3.25
CA ILE A 60 -7.84 16.80 4.65
C ILE A 60 -8.66 18.09 4.75
N LYS A 61 -8.34 19.12 3.94
CA LYS A 61 -9.13 20.38 3.88
C LYS A 61 -10.58 20.13 3.48
N LYS A 62 -10.84 19.15 2.63
CA LYS A 62 -12.18 18.70 2.21
C LYS A 62 -12.84 17.73 3.20
N LYS A 63 -12.35 17.66 4.43
CA LYS A 63 -12.83 16.76 5.50
C LYS A 63 -12.79 15.27 5.16
N LYS A 64 -11.86 14.86 4.30
CA LYS A 64 -11.57 13.45 4.03
C LYS A 64 -10.42 13.01 4.91
N PHE A 65 -10.75 12.42 6.05
CA PHE A 65 -9.77 12.06 7.07
C PHE A 65 -9.38 10.59 7.05
N ASN A 66 -10.10 9.76 6.31
CA ASN A 66 -9.81 8.33 6.21
C ASN A 66 -8.93 8.06 4.98
N SER A 67 -7.70 7.66 5.21
CA SER A 67 -6.75 7.22 4.19
C SER A 67 -6.84 5.70 4.04
N VAL A 68 -7.59 5.23 3.05
CA VAL A 68 -7.84 3.80 2.84
C VAL A 68 -6.84 3.25 1.83
N ILE A 69 -6.07 2.25 2.24
CA ILE A 69 -5.20 1.46 1.36
C ILE A 69 -5.98 0.25 0.88
N ILE A 70 -6.21 0.16 -0.42
CA ILE A 70 -6.80 -0.99 -1.11
C ILE A 70 -5.64 -1.89 -1.56
N ASN A 71 -5.25 -2.82 -0.70
CA ASN A 71 -4.05 -3.64 -0.88
C ASN A 71 -4.35 -4.92 -1.66
N TYR A 72 -3.79 -5.05 -2.87
CA TYR A 72 -3.85 -6.27 -3.69
C TYR A 72 -2.57 -7.11 -3.61
N ASP A 73 -1.70 -6.84 -2.63
CA ASP A 73 -0.46 -7.58 -2.43
C ASP A 73 -0.30 -8.01 -0.96
N GLU A 74 -0.68 -9.23 -0.66
CA GLU A 74 -0.63 -9.81 0.70
C GLU A 74 0.76 -9.73 1.34
N LYS A 75 1.83 -9.84 0.55
CA LYS A 75 3.20 -9.74 1.06
C LYS A 75 3.57 -8.36 1.59
N SER A 76 2.78 -7.35 1.27
CA SER A 76 2.97 -5.97 1.75
C SER A 76 2.20 -5.63 3.02
N ASP A 77 1.52 -6.59 3.66
CA ASP A 77 0.70 -6.35 4.86
C ASP A 77 1.50 -5.71 5.99
N ASN A 78 2.71 -6.22 6.26
CA ASN A 78 3.56 -5.66 7.32
C ASN A 78 4.08 -4.26 6.98
N LEU A 79 4.31 -3.95 5.70
CA LEU A 79 4.62 -2.59 5.24
C LEU A 79 3.47 -1.64 5.58
N PHE A 80 2.23 -2.06 5.34
CA PHE A 80 1.06 -1.22 5.63
C PHE A 80 0.73 -1.12 7.11
N LYS A 81 1.01 -2.13 7.93
CA LYS A 81 0.95 -2.02 9.40
C LYS A 81 1.94 -0.98 9.91
N TRP A 82 3.16 -0.98 9.39
CA TRP A 82 4.13 0.06 9.71
C TRP A 82 3.67 1.44 9.22
N TYR A 83 3.13 1.55 8.02
CA TYR A 83 2.51 2.78 7.50
C TYR A 83 1.39 3.28 8.42
N GLN A 84 0.53 2.40 8.94
CA GLN A 84 -0.52 2.78 9.89
C GLN A 84 0.06 3.45 11.14
N GLN A 85 1.07 2.84 11.73
CA GLN A 85 1.75 3.40 12.89
C GLN A 85 2.38 4.76 12.57
N LEU A 86 3.13 4.86 11.47
CA LEU A 86 3.78 6.11 11.07
C LEU A 86 2.77 7.26 10.93
N ILE A 87 1.66 7.02 10.24
CA ILE A 87 0.64 8.05 9.99
C ILE A 87 -0.10 8.40 11.28
N ALA A 88 -0.60 7.40 12.00
CA ALA A 88 -1.40 7.62 13.20
C ALA A 88 -0.61 8.40 14.27
N GLU A 89 0.58 7.95 14.61
CA GLU A 89 1.39 8.57 15.66
C GLU A 89 2.02 9.92 15.23
N SER A 90 2.33 10.09 13.94
CA SER A 90 2.96 11.33 13.47
C SER A 90 1.95 12.47 13.28
N LEU A 91 0.76 12.16 12.79
CA LEU A 91 -0.26 13.16 12.43
C LEU A 91 -1.40 13.27 13.46
N GLY A 92 -1.60 12.26 14.31
CA GLY A 92 -2.65 12.22 15.33
C GLY A 92 -2.33 13.10 16.54
N LYS A 93 -2.33 14.42 16.35
CA LYS A 93 -2.00 15.41 17.41
C LYS A 93 -2.91 16.62 17.31
N LYS A 94 -3.18 17.28 18.45
CA LYS A 94 -3.94 18.54 18.51
C LYS A 94 -5.29 18.47 17.75
N ASN A 95 -6.03 17.38 17.96
CA ASN A 95 -7.33 17.12 17.32
C ASN A 95 -7.27 17.07 15.78
N THR A 96 -6.10 16.78 15.20
CA THR A 96 -5.91 16.58 13.76
C THR A 96 -5.35 15.19 13.48
N GLY A 97 -5.42 14.75 12.24
CA GLY A 97 -4.82 13.48 11.83
C GLY A 97 -5.46 12.90 10.59
N LEU A 98 -4.95 11.75 10.24
CA LEU A 98 -5.53 10.84 9.25
C LEU A 98 -5.75 9.50 9.91
N LEU A 99 -6.89 8.88 9.64
CA LEU A 99 -7.15 7.49 10.02
C LEU A 99 -6.67 6.56 8.89
N PRO A 100 -5.54 5.88 9.05
CA PRO A 100 -5.06 4.91 8.06
C PRO A 100 -5.81 3.59 8.21
N ILE A 101 -6.51 3.19 7.16
CA ILE A 101 -7.28 1.94 7.08
C ILE A 101 -6.63 1.05 6.04
N ILE A 102 -6.41 -0.22 6.35
CA ILE A 102 -5.90 -1.20 5.40
C ILE A 102 -7.01 -2.19 5.08
N SER A 103 -7.27 -2.37 3.78
CA SER A 103 -8.19 -3.37 3.26
C SER A 103 -7.45 -4.32 2.33
N ASN A 104 -7.48 -5.60 2.67
CA ASN A 104 -6.77 -6.65 1.94
C ASN A 104 -7.68 -7.30 0.90
N MET A 105 -7.31 -7.11 -0.35
CA MET A 105 -8.09 -7.58 -1.48
C MET A 105 -7.58 -8.92 -2.03
N PRO A 106 -8.47 -9.77 -2.53
CA PRO A 106 -9.90 -9.54 -2.81
C PRO A 106 -10.84 -9.81 -1.61
N LYS A 107 -10.33 -10.27 -0.46
CA LYS A 107 -11.13 -10.65 0.70
C LYS A 107 -12.10 -9.54 1.12
N ASP A 108 -11.61 -8.34 1.27
CA ASP A 108 -12.37 -7.19 1.77
C ASP A 108 -13.32 -6.57 0.74
N ASN A 109 -13.31 -7.05 -0.51
CA ASN A 109 -14.39 -6.73 -1.46
C ASN A 109 -15.76 -7.14 -0.94
N HIS A 110 -15.83 -8.26 -0.23
CA HIS A 110 -17.08 -8.74 0.34
C HIS A 110 -17.48 -7.98 1.60
N SER A 111 -16.52 -7.66 2.46
CA SER A 111 -16.81 -7.14 3.81
C SER A 111 -17.05 -5.63 3.84
N VAL A 112 -16.27 -4.83 3.09
CA VAL A 112 -16.27 -3.36 3.25
C VAL A 112 -16.47 -2.56 1.98
N MET A 113 -16.44 -3.18 0.80
CA MET A 113 -16.49 -2.44 -0.47
C MET A 113 -17.78 -1.64 -0.64
N GLN A 114 -18.91 -2.16 -0.18
CA GLN A 114 -20.19 -1.42 -0.23
C GLN A 114 -20.10 -0.13 0.57
N LEU A 115 -19.50 -0.16 1.77
CA LEU A 115 -19.30 1.04 2.59
C LEU A 115 -18.42 2.07 1.87
N TYR A 116 -17.39 1.62 1.15
CA TYR A 116 -16.50 2.52 0.40
C TYR A 116 -17.19 3.16 -0.81
N LEU A 117 -18.08 2.43 -1.47
CA LEU A 117 -18.77 2.90 -2.67
C LEU A 117 -19.97 3.80 -2.37
N ASP A 118 -20.76 3.45 -1.35
CA ASP A 118 -22.06 4.08 -1.09
C ASP A 118 -22.20 4.69 0.31
N GLY A 119 -21.21 4.46 1.21
CA GLY A 119 -21.21 4.98 2.57
C GLY A 119 -20.61 6.38 2.70
N PHE A 120 -19.86 6.60 3.77
CA PHE A 120 -19.27 7.89 4.14
C PHE A 120 -18.36 8.47 3.05
N LYS A 121 -18.53 9.76 2.75
CA LYS A 121 -17.74 10.47 1.72
C LYS A 121 -16.43 11.09 2.27
N ASN A 122 -16.04 10.75 3.49
CA ASN A 122 -14.82 11.23 4.16
C ASN A 122 -13.58 10.37 3.88
N ASN A 123 -13.65 9.47 2.91
CA ASN A 123 -12.56 8.59 2.49
C ASN A 123 -11.84 9.15 1.27
N PHE A 124 -10.54 8.85 1.17
CA PHE A 124 -9.78 8.84 -0.09
C PHE A 124 -8.94 7.55 -0.15
N PHE A 125 -8.70 7.07 -1.36
CA PHE A 125 -8.24 5.71 -1.54
C PHE A 125 -6.88 5.65 -2.23
N THR A 126 -6.09 4.65 -1.85
CA THR A 126 -4.82 4.32 -2.49
C THR A 126 -4.84 2.85 -2.87
N PHE A 127 -4.89 2.55 -4.16
CA PHE A 127 -4.72 1.19 -4.65
C PHE A 127 -3.24 0.84 -4.65
N PHE A 128 -2.92 -0.35 -4.17
CA PHE A 128 -1.56 -0.88 -4.18
C PHE A 128 -1.55 -2.27 -4.78
N TYR A 129 -0.64 -2.49 -5.73
CA TYR A 129 -0.48 -3.75 -6.43
C TYR A 129 0.98 -3.98 -6.81
N VAL A 130 1.46 -5.20 -6.65
CA VAL A 130 2.78 -5.65 -7.13
C VAL A 130 2.59 -6.65 -8.25
N ASN A 131 3.17 -6.37 -9.42
CA ASN A 131 3.13 -7.28 -10.55
C ASN A 131 4.17 -8.38 -10.37
N GLU A 132 3.75 -9.55 -9.92
CA GLU A 132 4.60 -10.74 -9.80
C GLU A 132 4.63 -11.53 -11.10
N ASN A 133 5.75 -11.47 -11.82
CA ASN A 133 5.93 -12.20 -13.08
C ASN A 133 5.99 -13.73 -12.90
N LYS A 134 6.32 -14.22 -11.70
CA LYS A 134 6.53 -15.65 -11.38
C LYS A 134 5.38 -16.24 -10.56
N THR A 135 4.13 -16.09 -11.03
CA THR A 135 3.00 -16.75 -10.36
C THR A 135 2.65 -18.07 -11.06
N ASN A 136 2.22 -19.03 -10.25
CA ASN A 136 1.76 -20.32 -10.76
C ASN A 136 0.51 -20.16 -11.61
N LYS A 137 0.43 -20.97 -12.66
CA LYS A 137 -0.80 -21.13 -13.44
C LYS A 137 -1.77 -22.05 -12.71
N ILE A 138 -3.06 -21.76 -12.79
CA ILE A 138 -4.11 -22.60 -12.23
C ILE A 138 -4.17 -23.92 -13.00
N LYS A 139 -3.93 -25.05 -12.30
CA LYS A 139 -3.96 -26.40 -12.86
C LYS A 139 -5.40 -26.92 -12.94
N ASN A 140 -5.66 -27.80 -13.90
CA ASN A 140 -7.00 -28.31 -14.20
C ASN A 140 -7.58 -29.25 -13.13
N LYS A 141 -6.73 -29.86 -12.29
CA LYS A 141 -7.14 -30.98 -11.40
C LYS A 141 -8.22 -30.64 -10.35
N ASN A 142 -8.41 -29.36 -10.04
CA ASN A 142 -9.29 -28.90 -8.95
C ASN A 142 -10.33 -27.87 -9.40
N LEU A 143 -10.58 -27.73 -10.71
CA LEU A 143 -11.53 -26.75 -11.23
C LEU A 143 -12.91 -27.38 -11.43
N LEU A 144 -13.92 -26.77 -10.84
CA LEU A 144 -15.32 -27.06 -11.14
C LEU A 144 -15.65 -26.72 -12.62
N PRO A 145 -16.68 -27.32 -13.21
CA PRO A 145 -17.09 -26.99 -14.59
C PRO A 145 -17.28 -25.49 -14.83
N SER A 146 -17.87 -24.78 -13.86
CA SER A 146 -18.06 -23.33 -13.89
C SER A 146 -16.78 -22.50 -13.83
N GLN A 147 -15.67 -23.11 -13.40
CA GLN A 147 -14.37 -22.46 -13.21
C GLN A 147 -13.37 -22.77 -14.35
N LYS A 148 -13.78 -23.52 -15.37
CA LYS A 148 -12.89 -23.92 -16.49
C LYS A 148 -12.22 -22.75 -17.20
N PHE A 149 -12.85 -21.55 -17.21
CA PHE A 149 -12.29 -20.33 -17.77
C PHE A 149 -11.00 -19.86 -17.06
N LEU A 150 -10.74 -20.31 -15.82
CA LEU A 150 -9.53 -20.02 -15.06
C LEU A 150 -8.34 -20.91 -15.45
N LYS A 151 -8.57 -21.99 -16.20
CA LYS A 151 -7.52 -22.93 -16.60
C LYS A 151 -6.36 -22.19 -17.25
N ASN A 152 -5.14 -22.51 -16.85
CA ASN A 152 -3.88 -21.93 -17.33
C ASN A 152 -3.74 -20.41 -17.12
N LYS A 153 -4.68 -19.74 -16.46
CA LYS A 153 -4.51 -18.34 -16.07
C LYS A 153 -3.52 -18.21 -14.92
N LYS A 154 -2.72 -17.14 -14.93
CA LYS A 154 -1.87 -16.80 -13.79
C LYS A 154 -2.69 -16.12 -12.70
N ILE A 155 -2.44 -16.43 -11.44
CA ILE A 155 -3.13 -15.81 -10.30
C ILE A 155 -2.88 -14.29 -10.29
N SER A 156 -1.66 -13.84 -10.59
CA SER A 156 -1.34 -12.41 -10.69
C SER A 156 -2.23 -11.67 -11.71
N ASN A 157 -2.55 -12.31 -12.85
CA ASN A 157 -3.43 -11.68 -13.84
C ASN A 157 -4.86 -11.55 -13.31
N ILE A 158 -5.35 -12.53 -12.57
CA ILE A 158 -6.70 -12.49 -11.97
C ILE A 158 -6.77 -11.32 -10.99
N ILE A 159 -5.80 -11.22 -10.08
CA ILE A 159 -5.72 -10.14 -9.09
C ILE A 159 -5.60 -8.78 -9.79
N PHE A 160 -4.78 -8.68 -10.84
CA PHE A 160 -4.66 -7.46 -11.64
C PHE A 160 -5.99 -7.02 -12.25
N PHE A 161 -6.74 -7.95 -12.87
CA PHE A 161 -8.04 -7.61 -13.46
C PHE A 161 -9.10 -7.28 -12.41
N GLN A 162 -9.08 -7.91 -11.25
CA GLN A 162 -9.94 -7.54 -10.12
C GLN A 162 -9.63 -6.10 -9.67
N LYS A 163 -8.35 -5.76 -9.49
CA LYS A 163 -7.93 -4.37 -9.20
C LYS A 163 -8.46 -3.41 -10.25
N LYS A 164 -8.25 -3.70 -11.54
CA LYS A 164 -8.72 -2.83 -12.63
C LYS A 164 -10.23 -2.67 -12.65
N ALA A 165 -10.98 -3.74 -12.41
CA ALA A 165 -12.43 -3.68 -12.30
C ALA A 165 -12.88 -2.75 -11.18
N THR A 166 -12.25 -2.85 -10.00
CA THR A 166 -12.55 -1.98 -8.86
C THR A 166 -12.19 -0.53 -9.15
N GLU A 167 -11.02 -0.25 -9.73
CA GLU A 167 -10.63 1.10 -10.17
C GLU A 167 -11.67 1.70 -11.13
N ASN A 168 -12.16 0.92 -12.10
CA ASN A 168 -13.20 1.38 -13.05
C ASN A 168 -14.51 1.74 -12.36
N VAL A 169 -14.90 0.99 -11.32
CA VAL A 169 -16.10 1.33 -10.51
C VAL A 169 -15.88 2.66 -9.76
N PHE A 170 -14.69 2.87 -9.20
CA PHE A 170 -14.34 4.12 -8.51
C PHE A 170 -14.38 5.32 -9.46
N VAL A 171 -13.86 5.15 -10.69
CA VAL A 171 -13.96 6.19 -11.74
C VAL A 171 -15.41 6.51 -12.06
N LYS A 172 -16.25 5.49 -12.32
CA LYS A 172 -17.68 5.66 -12.66
C LYS A 172 -18.47 6.35 -11.52
N LYS A 173 -18.08 6.12 -10.27
CA LYS A 173 -18.72 6.73 -9.09
C LYS A 173 -18.09 8.06 -8.68
N ASN A 174 -17.10 8.58 -9.43
CA ASN A 174 -16.35 9.80 -9.09
C ASN A 174 -15.72 9.76 -7.69
N ILE A 175 -15.26 8.59 -7.25
CA ILE A 175 -14.58 8.41 -5.97
C ILE A 175 -13.09 8.70 -6.16
N PRO A 176 -12.49 9.63 -5.40
CA PRO A 176 -11.09 10.00 -5.56
C PRO A 176 -10.17 8.87 -5.10
N PHE A 177 -9.23 8.49 -5.95
CA PHE A 177 -8.19 7.52 -5.61
C PHE A 177 -6.87 7.84 -6.33
N ARG A 178 -5.82 7.21 -5.86
CA ARG A 178 -4.53 7.09 -6.54
C ARG A 178 -4.14 5.61 -6.62
N SER A 179 -3.29 5.24 -7.57
CA SER A 179 -2.85 3.86 -7.75
C SER A 179 -1.34 3.78 -7.79
N PHE A 180 -0.77 2.89 -6.96
CA PHE A 180 0.63 2.51 -6.99
C PHE A 180 0.75 1.11 -7.56
N GLU A 181 1.52 1.01 -8.63
CA GLU A 181 1.78 -0.25 -9.32
C GLU A 181 3.28 -0.49 -9.39
N ILE A 182 3.74 -1.52 -8.69
CA ILE A 182 5.14 -1.93 -8.71
C ILE A 182 5.31 -3.01 -9.77
N LYS A 183 6.14 -2.74 -10.77
CA LYS A 183 6.30 -3.62 -11.95
C LYS A 183 7.18 -4.85 -11.69
N LYS A 184 7.97 -4.86 -10.60
CA LYS A 184 8.88 -5.97 -10.26
C LYS A 184 9.23 -5.90 -8.78
N ARG A 185 9.25 -7.04 -8.14
CA ARG A 185 9.89 -7.26 -6.85
C ARG A 185 11.32 -7.73 -7.01
#